data_a4d78d28bd96103d2f2f38997fb222e8
#
_entry.id   a4d78d28bd96103d2f2f38997fb222e8
#
_cell.length_a   1.000
_cell.length_b   1.000
_cell.length_c   1.000
_cell.angle_alpha   90.00
_cell.angle_beta   90.00
_cell.angle_gamma   90.00
#
_symmetry.space_group_name_H-M   'P 1'
#
loop_
_entity.id
_entity.type
_entity.pdbx_description
1 polymer ?
#
loop_
_entity_poly.entity_id
_entity_poly.type
_entity_poly.pdbx_seq_one_letter_code
_entity_poly.pdbx_strand_id
1 'polypeptide(L)'
;HAEPRTARLIGAHVSQTLVRPGDRIELVVDLQAYRGDAFRATLALDVPTGLPEGRYSLLVGDGVSVDMARLEVEKTAPQTFPQALRFLRSFHSSRELVALGVFRGEGLSVGGEVLPQLPASVRSLWSAAPSTSATPLQLAVAQESIIELEQPLEGIVRVDLEVLREGPLKEEPPSGESPAGGAKIPQPSPTTAGTEGGDE
;
A
#
# COMPACT_ATOMS: atom_id res chain seq x y z
N HIS A 1 -33.76 -7.45 -25.21
CA HIS A 1 -32.36 -6.98 -25.08
C HIS A 1 -32.13 -6.70 -23.61
N ALA A 2 -31.26 -7.48 -22.96
CA ALA A 2 -30.79 -7.14 -21.62
C ALA A 2 -29.96 -5.85 -21.76
N GLU A 3 -30.35 -4.79 -21.07
CA GLU A 3 -29.53 -3.59 -20.98
C GLU A 3 -28.17 -3.96 -20.35
N PRO A 4 -27.05 -3.52 -20.92
CA PRO A 4 -25.75 -3.78 -20.33
C PRO A 4 -25.71 -3.13 -18.94
N ARG A 5 -25.70 -3.95 -17.90
CA ARG A 5 -25.55 -3.50 -16.52
C ARG A 5 -24.04 -3.33 -16.27
N THR A 6 -23.53 -2.13 -16.46
CA THR A 6 -22.15 -1.79 -16.14
C THR A 6 -22.10 -1.01 -14.84
N ALA A 7 -21.03 -1.16 -14.08
CA ALA A 7 -20.70 -0.28 -12.96
C ALA A 7 -19.60 0.70 -13.39
N ARG A 8 -19.62 1.89 -12.84
CA ARG A 8 -18.58 2.89 -13.04
C ARG A 8 -17.82 3.09 -11.75
N LEU A 9 -16.50 3.14 -11.84
CA LEU A 9 -15.64 3.50 -10.73
C LEU A 9 -15.73 5.01 -10.50
N ILE A 10 -16.12 5.40 -9.28
CA ILE A 10 -16.27 6.81 -8.86
C ILE A 10 -15.02 7.28 -8.14
N GLY A 11 -14.45 6.43 -7.28
CA GLY A 11 -13.25 6.74 -6.53
C GLY A 11 -12.73 5.56 -5.76
N ALA A 12 -11.53 5.70 -5.21
CA ALA A 12 -10.96 4.73 -4.31
C ALA A 12 -10.15 5.45 -3.23
N HIS A 13 -10.16 4.92 -2.04
CA HIS A 13 -9.39 5.45 -0.91
C HIS A 13 -8.89 4.32 -0.03
N VAL A 14 -7.81 4.58 0.67
CA VAL A 14 -7.16 3.62 1.58
C VAL A 14 -7.34 4.05 3.03
N SER A 15 -7.29 3.10 3.93
CA SER A 15 -7.40 3.36 5.38
C SER A 15 -6.26 4.22 5.91
N GLN A 16 -5.08 4.15 5.29
CA GLN A 16 -3.90 4.95 5.65
C GLN A 16 -3.02 5.19 4.43
N THR A 17 -2.45 6.39 4.33
CA THR A 17 -1.57 6.80 3.23
C THR A 17 -0.09 6.62 3.53
N LEU A 18 0.28 6.55 4.81
CA LEU A 18 1.63 6.23 5.28
C LEU A 18 1.66 4.77 5.71
N VAL A 19 2.50 3.97 5.08
CA VAL A 19 2.53 2.52 5.26
C VAL A 19 3.95 2.01 5.46
N ARG A 20 4.08 0.83 6.07
CA ARG A 20 5.35 0.11 6.19
C ARG A 20 5.31 -1.18 5.38
N PRO A 21 6.49 -1.66 4.94
CA PRO A 21 6.57 -3.01 4.38
C PRO A 21 6.01 -4.05 5.35
N GLY A 22 5.05 -4.84 4.87
CA GLY A 22 4.33 -5.85 5.67
C GLY A 22 3.06 -5.36 6.34
N ASP A 23 2.72 -4.08 6.28
CA ASP A 23 1.44 -3.58 6.78
C ASP A 23 0.27 -4.14 5.96
N ARG A 24 -0.86 -4.32 6.63
CA ARG A 24 -2.12 -4.64 5.98
C ARG A 24 -2.98 -3.40 5.92
N ILE A 25 -3.39 -3.02 4.72
CA ILE A 25 -4.23 -1.86 4.45
C ILE A 25 -5.56 -2.29 3.85
N GLU A 26 -6.57 -1.48 4.07
CA GLU A 26 -7.89 -1.64 3.48
C GLU A 26 -8.07 -0.59 2.37
N LEU A 27 -8.40 -1.08 1.17
CA LEU A 27 -8.75 -0.26 0.01
C LEU A 27 -10.26 -0.33 -0.17
N VAL A 28 -10.92 0.80 -0.06
CA VAL A 28 -12.35 0.96 -0.31
C VAL A 28 -12.56 1.63 -1.66
N VAL A 29 -13.37 1.01 -2.49
CA VAL A 29 -13.68 1.45 -3.86
C VAL A 29 -15.15 1.80 -3.95
N ASP A 30 -15.45 3.03 -4.32
CA ASP A 30 -16.81 3.53 -4.53
C ASP A 30 -17.22 3.30 -5.98
N LEU A 31 -18.30 2.59 -6.16
CA LEU A 31 -18.83 2.13 -7.45
C LEU A 31 -20.27 2.61 -7.64
N GLN A 32 -20.63 2.96 -8.87
CA GLN A 32 -21.96 3.36 -9.26
C GLN A 32 -22.51 2.42 -10.32
N ALA A 33 -23.58 1.69 -10.01
CA ALA A 33 -24.25 0.87 -10.99
C ALA A 33 -24.96 1.74 -12.04
N TYR A 34 -24.99 1.28 -13.30
CA TYR A 34 -25.74 1.96 -14.34
C TYR A 34 -27.25 1.97 -14.00
N ARG A 35 -27.83 3.16 -13.84
CA ARG A 35 -29.23 3.37 -13.41
C ARG A 35 -29.58 2.64 -12.09
N GLY A 36 -28.61 2.36 -11.24
CA GLY A 36 -28.78 1.73 -9.93
C GLY A 36 -28.15 2.53 -8.81
N ASP A 37 -28.08 1.92 -7.63
CA ASP A 37 -27.51 2.54 -6.44
C ASP A 37 -25.98 2.49 -6.46
N ALA A 38 -25.37 3.42 -5.72
CA ALA A 38 -23.95 3.36 -5.42
C ALA A 38 -23.67 2.21 -4.43
N PHE A 39 -22.58 1.51 -4.61
CA PHE A 39 -22.14 0.45 -3.73
C PHE A 39 -20.63 0.49 -3.53
N ARG A 40 -20.13 -0.26 -2.55
CA ARG A 40 -18.71 -0.31 -2.21
C ARG A 40 -18.16 -1.71 -2.33
N ALA A 41 -16.95 -1.78 -2.83
CA ALA A 41 -16.13 -2.97 -2.75
C ALA A 41 -14.93 -2.68 -1.85
N THR A 42 -14.55 -3.64 -1.01
CA THR A 42 -13.42 -3.50 -0.10
C THR A 42 -12.42 -4.60 -0.37
N LEU A 43 -11.14 -4.22 -0.55
CA LEU A 43 -10.03 -5.12 -0.74
C LEU A 43 -9.04 -4.96 0.42
N ALA A 44 -8.64 -6.08 1.02
CA ALA A 44 -7.50 -6.09 1.93
C ALA A 44 -6.22 -6.30 1.13
N LEU A 45 -5.25 -5.43 1.32
CA LEU A 45 -3.97 -5.44 0.61
C LEU A 45 -2.84 -5.57 1.64
N ASP A 46 -1.91 -6.49 1.41
CA ASP A 46 -0.71 -6.61 2.21
C ASP A 46 0.42 -5.86 1.48
N VAL A 47 1.01 -4.86 2.13
CA VAL A 47 2.13 -4.08 1.57
C VAL A 47 3.36 -4.99 1.45
N PRO A 48 3.95 -5.19 0.26
CA PRO A 48 5.06 -6.10 0.10
C PRO A 48 6.25 -5.73 0.98
N THR A 49 6.84 -6.73 1.65
CA THR A 49 7.97 -6.55 2.59
C THR A 49 9.25 -6.05 1.92
N GLY A 50 9.38 -6.28 0.61
CA GLY A 50 10.56 -5.88 -0.19
C GLY A 50 10.48 -4.47 -0.78
N LEU A 51 9.42 -3.69 -0.52
CA LEU A 51 9.29 -2.35 -1.10
C LEU A 51 10.39 -1.41 -0.58
N PRO A 52 11.01 -0.62 -1.48
CA PRO A 52 11.87 0.47 -1.08
C PRO A 52 11.05 1.61 -0.45
N GLU A 53 11.73 2.43 0.34
CA GLU A 53 11.16 3.68 0.85
C GLU A 53 10.79 4.64 -0.27
N GLY A 54 9.67 5.36 -0.11
CA GLY A 54 9.19 6.36 -1.04
C GLY A 54 7.79 6.08 -1.59
N ARG A 55 7.49 6.64 -2.75
CA ARG A 55 6.15 6.57 -3.33
C ARG A 55 5.79 5.18 -3.83
N TYR A 56 4.67 4.69 -3.36
CA TYR A 56 3.99 3.48 -3.81
C TYR A 56 2.59 3.86 -4.29
N SER A 57 2.20 3.41 -5.46
CA SER A 57 0.91 3.78 -6.08
C SER A 57 0.09 2.53 -6.33
N LEU A 58 -1.20 2.61 -6.03
CA LEU A 58 -2.18 1.61 -6.40
C LEU A 58 -2.93 2.10 -7.64
N LEU A 59 -2.90 1.35 -8.74
CA LEU A 59 -3.78 1.52 -9.89
C LEU A 59 -4.99 0.62 -9.67
N VAL A 60 -6.16 1.22 -9.52
CA VAL A 60 -7.40 0.52 -9.15
C VAL A 60 -8.42 0.73 -10.24
N GLY A 61 -8.95 -0.34 -10.81
CA GLY A 61 -9.88 -0.21 -11.90
C GLY A 61 -10.39 -1.54 -12.45
N ASP A 62 -11.09 -1.46 -13.58
CA ASP A 62 -11.45 -2.65 -14.32
C ASP A 62 -10.22 -3.35 -14.91
N GLY A 63 -10.30 -4.66 -15.06
CA GLY A 63 -9.16 -5.47 -15.48
C GLY A 63 -8.54 -5.00 -16.78
N VAL A 64 -9.32 -4.60 -17.76
CA VAL A 64 -8.83 -4.15 -19.08
C VAL A 64 -8.04 -2.85 -18.96
N SER A 65 -8.55 -1.87 -18.22
CA SER A 65 -7.88 -0.58 -18.01
C SER A 65 -6.59 -0.74 -17.21
N VAL A 66 -6.59 -1.61 -16.20
CA VAL A 66 -5.40 -1.91 -15.40
C VAL A 66 -4.34 -2.65 -16.21
N ASP A 67 -4.74 -3.61 -17.05
CA ASP A 67 -3.81 -4.31 -17.94
C ASP A 67 -3.14 -3.37 -18.94
N MET A 68 -3.90 -2.43 -19.51
CA MET A 68 -3.32 -1.39 -20.38
C MET A 68 -2.30 -0.53 -19.63
N ALA A 69 -2.61 -0.12 -18.40
CA ALA A 69 -1.67 0.62 -17.57
C ALA A 69 -0.44 -0.21 -17.20
N ARG A 70 -0.61 -1.52 -16.92
CA ARG A 70 0.50 -2.45 -16.68
C ARG A 70 1.46 -2.51 -17.87
N LEU A 71 0.94 -2.61 -19.10
CA LEU A 71 1.76 -2.63 -20.31
C LEU A 71 2.62 -1.38 -20.46
N GLU A 72 2.08 -0.22 -20.11
CA GLU A 72 2.84 1.03 -20.11
C GLU A 72 3.93 1.07 -19.04
N VAL A 73 3.67 0.45 -17.88
CA VAL A 73 4.64 0.36 -16.77
C VAL A 73 5.78 -0.59 -17.12
N GLU A 74 5.46 -1.79 -17.54
CA GLU A 74 6.45 -2.85 -17.77
C GLU A 74 7.21 -2.68 -19.07
N LYS A 75 6.62 -2.07 -20.10
CA LYS A 75 7.20 -1.83 -21.45
C LYS A 75 7.88 -3.06 -22.05
N THR A 76 7.40 -4.24 -21.68
CA THR A 76 7.98 -5.53 -22.05
C THR A 76 7.11 -6.19 -23.10
N ALA A 77 7.71 -6.50 -24.26
CA ALA A 77 7.04 -7.32 -25.27
C ALA A 77 7.51 -8.77 -25.14
N PRO A 78 6.62 -9.76 -25.22
CA PRO A 78 7.00 -11.16 -25.22
C PRO A 78 7.84 -11.47 -26.46
N GLN A 79 8.99 -12.12 -26.26
CA GLN A 79 9.94 -12.43 -27.33
C GLN A 79 9.83 -13.89 -27.81
N THR A 80 9.16 -14.74 -27.02
CA THR A 80 8.97 -16.15 -27.35
C THR A 80 7.50 -16.54 -27.27
N PHE A 81 7.11 -17.59 -27.99
CA PHE A 81 5.74 -18.10 -27.97
C PHE A 81 5.24 -18.47 -26.56
N PRO A 82 6.02 -19.16 -25.71
CA PRO A 82 5.61 -19.44 -24.33
C PRO A 82 5.40 -18.16 -23.48
N GLN A 83 6.21 -17.12 -23.70
CA GLN A 83 6.02 -15.81 -23.07
C GLN A 83 4.73 -15.13 -23.55
N ALA A 84 4.49 -15.15 -24.87
CA ALA A 84 3.26 -14.61 -25.44
C ALA A 84 2.01 -15.30 -24.88
N LEU A 85 2.04 -16.62 -24.73
CA LEU A 85 0.92 -17.37 -24.19
C LEU A 85 0.68 -17.04 -22.70
N ARG A 86 1.73 -16.94 -21.89
CA ARG A 86 1.62 -16.50 -20.48
C ARG A 86 1.05 -15.09 -20.40
N PHE A 87 1.55 -14.20 -21.22
CA PHE A 87 1.09 -12.82 -21.32
C PHE A 87 -0.40 -12.73 -21.66
N LEU A 88 -0.87 -13.46 -22.67
CA LEU A 88 -2.30 -13.49 -23.02
C LEU A 88 -3.17 -14.05 -21.89
N ARG A 89 -2.65 -14.99 -21.10
CA ARG A 89 -3.36 -15.58 -19.97
C ARG A 89 -3.40 -14.68 -18.73
N SER A 90 -2.55 -13.67 -18.66
CA SER A 90 -2.52 -12.73 -17.54
C SER A 90 -3.47 -11.55 -17.71
N PHE A 91 -4.20 -11.47 -18.83
CA PHE A 91 -5.20 -10.43 -19.03
C PHE A 91 -6.45 -10.69 -18.19
N HIS A 92 -6.94 -9.62 -17.62
CA HIS A 92 -8.13 -9.62 -16.78
C HIS A 92 -9.38 -9.32 -17.58
N SER A 93 -10.52 -9.75 -17.03
CA SER A 93 -11.82 -9.41 -17.61
C SER A 93 -12.30 -8.05 -17.11
N SER A 94 -13.26 -7.44 -17.86
CA SER A 94 -13.93 -6.22 -17.41
C SER A 94 -14.80 -6.40 -16.17
N ARG A 95 -15.01 -7.65 -15.71
CA ARG A 95 -15.77 -7.96 -14.49
C ARG A 95 -14.87 -8.05 -13.25
N GLU A 96 -13.57 -7.96 -13.43
CA GLU A 96 -12.62 -8.00 -12.34
C GLU A 96 -12.24 -6.58 -11.94
N LEU A 97 -12.43 -6.28 -10.66
CA LEU A 97 -11.84 -5.11 -10.01
C LEU A 97 -10.43 -5.48 -9.61
N VAL A 98 -9.47 -4.84 -10.23
CA VAL A 98 -8.05 -5.10 -10.03
C VAL A 98 -7.40 -3.93 -9.31
N ALA A 99 -6.61 -4.22 -8.30
CA ALA A 99 -5.72 -3.26 -7.64
C ALA A 99 -4.27 -3.68 -7.89
N LEU A 100 -3.56 -2.91 -8.70
CA LEU A 100 -2.18 -3.13 -9.10
C LEU A 100 -1.26 -2.18 -8.34
N GLY A 101 -0.38 -2.72 -7.51
CA GLY A 101 0.63 -1.95 -6.79
C GLY A 101 1.88 -1.69 -7.62
N VAL A 102 2.25 -0.42 -7.78
CA VAL A 102 3.39 0.03 -8.61
C VAL A 102 4.33 0.90 -7.77
N PHE A 103 5.63 0.71 -7.93
CA PHE A 103 6.64 1.53 -7.26
C PHE A 103 7.79 1.89 -8.21
N ARG A 104 8.61 2.87 -7.82
CA ARG A 104 9.85 3.14 -8.54
C ARG A 104 10.85 2.02 -8.26
N GLY A 105 11.14 1.23 -9.30
CA GLY A 105 12.11 0.16 -9.23
C GLY A 105 13.43 0.55 -9.90
N GLU A 106 14.53 0.10 -9.33
CA GLU A 106 15.86 0.17 -9.96
C GLU A 106 16.19 -1.16 -10.64
N GLY A 107 15.22 -1.70 -11.40
CA GLY A 107 15.33 -2.99 -12.04
C GLY A 107 15.76 -2.91 -13.49
N LEU A 108 15.85 -4.08 -14.11
CA LEU A 108 16.11 -4.26 -15.55
C LEU A 108 15.05 -5.21 -16.12
N SER A 109 14.68 -4.97 -17.39
CA SER A 109 14.04 -5.97 -18.21
C SER A 109 15.09 -6.61 -19.11
N VAL A 110 15.21 -7.93 -19.06
CA VAL A 110 16.19 -8.69 -19.81
C VAL A 110 15.50 -9.83 -20.55
N GLY A 111 15.55 -9.82 -21.87
CA GLY A 111 14.96 -10.89 -22.67
C GLY A 111 13.45 -11.09 -22.48
N GLY A 112 12.72 -10.03 -22.10
CA GLY A 112 11.29 -10.08 -21.80
C GLY A 112 10.95 -10.52 -20.38
N GLU A 113 11.94 -10.70 -19.51
CA GLU A 113 11.74 -10.93 -18.08
C GLU A 113 12.01 -9.65 -17.29
N VAL A 114 11.13 -9.36 -16.33
CA VAL A 114 11.22 -8.19 -15.46
C VAL A 114 11.91 -8.58 -14.16
N LEU A 115 13.04 -7.94 -13.88
CA LEU A 115 13.79 -8.07 -12.64
C LEU A 115 13.66 -6.75 -11.86
N PRO A 116 12.66 -6.61 -10.98
CA PRO A 116 12.28 -5.32 -10.41
C PRO A 116 13.28 -4.76 -9.41
N GLN A 117 14.09 -5.60 -8.80
CA GLN A 117 15.10 -5.19 -7.82
C GLN A 117 16.40 -5.95 -8.07
N LEU A 118 17.43 -5.22 -8.48
CA LEU A 118 18.76 -5.76 -8.65
C LEU A 118 19.77 -4.95 -7.84
N PRO A 119 20.75 -5.61 -7.18
CA PRO A 119 21.88 -4.92 -6.59
C PRO A 119 22.61 -4.06 -7.65
N ALA A 120 23.08 -2.89 -7.25
CA ALA A 120 23.74 -1.96 -8.17
C ALA A 120 24.93 -2.59 -8.93
N SER A 121 25.66 -3.52 -8.27
CA SER A 121 26.76 -4.28 -8.86
C SER A 121 26.30 -5.19 -10.00
N VAL A 122 25.17 -5.86 -9.84
CA VAL A 122 24.60 -6.74 -10.87
C VAL A 122 24.06 -5.91 -12.03
N ARG A 123 23.36 -4.81 -11.72
CA ARG A 123 22.82 -3.88 -12.72
C ARG A 123 23.92 -3.29 -13.60
N SER A 124 25.07 -2.88 -13.02
CA SER A 124 26.18 -2.35 -13.79
C SER A 124 26.82 -3.38 -14.73
N LEU A 125 26.90 -4.64 -14.32
CA LEU A 125 27.41 -5.73 -15.18
C LEU A 125 26.51 -5.96 -16.41
N TRP A 126 25.19 -5.97 -16.22
CA TRP A 126 24.22 -6.16 -17.30
C TRP A 126 24.14 -4.95 -18.25
N SER A 127 24.30 -3.72 -17.71
CA SER A 127 24.32 -2.49 -18.49
C SER A 127 25.60 -2.36 -19.35
N ALA A 128 26.68 -3.00 -18.93
CA ALA A 128 27.97 -2.97 -19.63
C ALA A 128 28.08 -4.08 -20.70
N ALA A 129 27.19 -5.04 -20.75
CA ALA A 129 27.24 -6.16 -21.68
C ALA A 129 26.61 -5.77 -23.03
N PRO A 130 27.40 -5.60 -24.12
CA PRO A 130 26.92 -5.08 -25.40
C PRO A 130 25.99 -6.02 -26.18
N SER A 131 25.82 -7.27 -25.71
CA SER A 131 25.00 -8.30 -26.35
C SER A 131 23.65 -8.53 -25.71
N THR A 132 23.31 -7.81 -24.62
CA THR A 132 22.10 -8.06 -23.87
C THR A 132 21.14 -6.89 -24.05
N SER A 133 19.94 -7.16 -24.56
CA SER A 133 18.84 -6.18 -24.60
C SER A 133 18.27 -5.95 -23.19
N ALA A 134 19.08 -5.34 -22.33
CA ALA A 134 18.65 -4.94 -20.99
C ALA A 134 18.10 -3.51 -21.05
N THR A 135 16.85 -3.35 -20.65
CA THR A 135 16.19 -2.03 -20.58
C THR A 135 15.97 -1.66 -19.12
N PRO A 136 16.43 -0.47 -18.66
CA PRO A 136 16.17 -0.05 -17.29
C PRO A 136 14.68 0.16 -17.05
N LEU A 137 14.19 -0.38 -15.93
CA LEU A 137 12.82 -0.18 -15.46
C LEU A 137 12.75 1.10 -14.62
N GLN A 138 11.77 1.94 -14.92
CA GLN A 138 11.47 3.12 -14.11
C GLN A 138 10.39 2.83 -13.07
N LEU A 139 9.48 1.92 -13.40
CA LEU A 139 8.40 1.47 -12.55
C LEU A 139 8.37 -0.06 -12.57
N ALA A 140 7.98 -0.65 -11.46
CA ALA A 140 7.83 -2.09 -11.33
C ALA A 140 6.51 -2.42 -10.61
N VAL A 141 5.91 -3.53 -10.99
CA VAL A 141 4.75 -4.10 -10.31
C VAL A 141 5.23 -4.81 -9.05
N ALA A 142 4.61 -4.50 -7.91
CA ALA A 142 4.93 -5.10 -6.62
C ALA A 142 3.94 -6.19 -6.23
N GLN A 143 2.65 -5.94 -6.48
CA GLN A 143 1.58 -6.87 -6.15
C GLN A 143 0.33 -6.59 -6.98
N GLU A 144 -0.58 -7.54 -6.93
CA GLU A 144 -1.88 -7.48 -7.56
C GLU A 144 -2.92 -8.12 -6.66
N SER A 145 -4.10 -7.51 -6.58
CA SER A 145 -5.27 -8.06 -5.89
C SER A 145 -6.48 -7.92 -6.78
N ILE A 146 -7.31 -8.96 -6.81
CA ILE A 146 -8.44 -9.08 -7.73
C ILE A 146 -9.69 -9.46 -6.96
N ILE A 147 -10.81 -8.82 -7.30
CA ILE A 147 -12.15 -9.22 -6.88
C ILE A 147 -13.02 -9.34 -8.12
N GLU A 148 -13.74 -10.43 -8.26
CA GLU A 148 -14.74 -10.61 -9.31
C GLU A 148 -16.05 -9.92 -8.90
N LEU A 149 -16.60 -9.12 -9.82
CA LEU A 149 -17.87 -8.42 -9.66
C LEU A 149 -18.97 -9.12 -10.48
N GLU A 150 -20.22 -8.98 -10.05
CA GLU A 150 -21.37 -9.52 -10.79
C GLU A 150 -21.58 -8.84 -12.14
N GLN A 151 -21.15 -7.59 -12.29
CA GLN A 151 -21.34 -6.77 -13.48
C GLN A 151 -19.99 -6.22 -13.99
N PRO A 152 -19.86 -5.96 -15.30
CA PRO A 152 -18.69 -5.30 -15.84
C PRO A 152 -18.45 -3.95 -15.18
N LEU A 153 -17.19 -3.63 -14.93
CA LEU A 153 -16.72 -2.38 -14.38
C LEU A 153 -16.08 -1.54 -15.49
N GLU A 154 -16.14 -0.23 -15.36
CA GLU A 154 -15.47 0.74 -16.23
C GLU A 154 -14.79 1.82 -15.39
N GLY A 155 -13.53 2.09 -15.70
CA GLY A 155 -12.74 3.17 -15.13
C GLY A 155 -11.52 2.70 -14.37
N ILE A 156 -10.58 3.62 -14.21
CA ILE A 156 -9.34 3.43 -13.45
C ILE A 156 -9.06 4.67 -12.62
N VAL A 157 -8.54 4.48 -11.42
CA VAL A 157 -8.10 5.53 -10.51
C VAL A 157 -6.76 5.17 -9.90
N ARG A 158 -5.97 6.18 -9.56
CA ARG A 158 -4.70 6.02 -8.88
C ARG A 158 -4.82 6.51 -7.45
N VAL A 159 -4.31 5.72 -6.51
CA VAL A 159 -4.19 6.07 -5.10
C VAL A 159 -2.72 6.03 -4.73
N ASP A 160 -2.16 7.14 -4.24
CA ASP A 160 -0.76 7.23 -3.86
C ASP A 160 -0.59 6.99 -2.36
N LEU A 161 0.43 6.21 -2.02
CA LEU A 161 0.86 5.86 -0.67
C LEU A 161 2.34 6.24 -0.53
N GLU A 162 2.79 6.42 0.70
CA GLU A 162 4.19 6.61 1.02
C GLU A 162 4.67 5.48 1.92
N VAL A 163 5.74 4.79 1.48
CA VAL A 163 6.36 3.70 2.23
C VAL A 163 7.47 4.26 3.09
N LEU A 164 7.40 4.04 4.40
CA LEU A 164 8.40 4.41 5.39
C LEU A 164 9.05 3.15 5.98
N ARG A 165 10.38 3.11 6.04
CA ARG A 165 11.11 1.98 6.63
C ARG A 165 11.38 2.13 8.12
N GLU A 166 11.57 3.36 8.59
CA GLU A 166 11.92 3.66 9.98
C GLU A 166 11.06 4.78 10.55
N GLY A 167 10.62 4.60 11.78
CA GLY A 167 9.88 5.56 12.59
C GLY A 167 8.69 4.92 13.31
N PRO A 168 8.38 5.32 14.54
CA PRO A 168 7.21 4.82 15.25
C PRO A 168 5.95 5.45 14.66
N LEU A 169 5.26 4.73 13.76
CA LEU A 169 3.87 5.06 13.38
C LEU A 169 2.86 4.59 14.44
N LYS A 170 3.30 4.30 15.65
CA LYS A 170 2.38 4.29 16.77
C LYS A 170 2.23 5.73 17.22
N GLU A 171 1.12 6.35 16.88
CA GLU A 171 0.55 7.32 17.80
C GLU A 171 0.32 6.58 19.12
N GLU A 172 1.24 6.75 20.03
CA GLU A 172 1.00 6.46 21.44
C GLU A 172 -0.22 7.32 21.80
N PRO A 173 -1.31 6.72 22.30
CA PRO A 173 -2.41 7.54 22.78
C PRO A 173 -1.82 8.49 23.81
N PRO A 174 -2.22 9.77 23.83
CA PRO A 174 -1.65 10.74 24.74
C PRO A 174 -1.71 10.14 26.13
N SER A 175 -0.53 9.89 26.71
CA SER A 175 -0.40 9.43 28.09
C SER A 175 -1.13 10.44 28.93
N GLY A 176 -2.30 10.06 29.41
CA GLY A 176 -3.08 10.92 30.29
C GLY A 176 -2.19 11.35 31.42
N GLU A 177 -1.88 12.62 31.46
CA GLU A 177 -1.31 13.26 32.63
C GLU A 177 -2.19 12.87 33.82
N SER A 178 -1.66 11.99 34.62
CA SER A 178 -2.18 11.72 35.96
C SER A 178 -1.92 13.01 36.75
N PRO A 179 -2.93 13.73 37.20
CA PRO A 179 -2.67 14.88 38.05
C PRO A 179 -2.18 14.35 39.41
N ALA A 180 -0.85 14.35 39.58
CA ALA A 180 -0.23 14.19 40.89
C ALA A 180 -0.42 15.47 41.70
N GLY A 181 -1.66 15.67 42.14
CA GLY A 181 -2.05 16.59 43.20
C GLY A 181 -1.96 15.92 44.56
N GLY A 182 -0.75 15.54 44.97
CA GLY A 182 -0.47 15.18 46.35
C GLY A 182 -0.43 16.42 47.23
N ALA A 183 -1.58 16.82 47.76
CA ALA A 183 -1.66 17.79 48.85
C ALA A 183 -0.90 17.24 50.08
N LYS A 184 0.24 17.86 50.34
CA LYS A 184 1.05 17.64 51.54
C LYS A 184 0.32 18.21 52.73
N ILE A 185 -0.30 17.33 53.52
CA ILE A 185 -0.89 17.68 54.83
C ILE A 185 0.25 18.04 55.78
N PRO A 186 0.30 19.24 56.41
CA PRO A 186 1.32 19.57 57.38
C PRO A 186 1.04 18.78 58.67
N GLN A 187 2.02 18.03 59.15
CA GLN A 187 2.02 17.41 60.47
C GLN A 187 2.21 18.49 61.54
N PRO A 188 1.44 18.48 62.64
CA PRO A 188 1.66 19.36 63.75
C PRO A 188 2.92 18.91 64.53
N SER A 189 3.79 19.85 64.86
CA SER A 189 5.00 19.71 65.68
C SER A 189 4.64 19.22 67.08
N PRO A 190 5.46 18.37 67.70
CA PRO A 190 5.28 18.02 69.11
C PRO A 190 5.69 19.19 70.02
N THR A 191 4.76 19.67 70.76
CA THR A 191 4.96 20.61 71.83
C THR A 191 5.69 19.93 72.97
N THR A 192 6.90 20.40 73.23
CA THR A 192 7.67 20.19 74.44
C THR A 192 6.94 20.93 75.57
N ALA A 193 6.36 20.23 76.50
CA ALA A 193 5.99 20.80 77.75
C ALA A 193 6.83 20.16 78.88
N GLY A 194 7.47 21.00 79.52
CA GLY A 194 8.40 20.96 80.57
C GLY A 194 7.99 20.30 81.82
N THR A 195 9.03 19.92 82.42
CA THR A 195 9.30 19.58 83.81
C THR A 195 8.73 20.57 84.82
N GLU A 196 8.22 20.02 85.87
CA GLU A 196 8.37 20.47 87.28
C GLU A 196 7.41 19.55 88.06
N GLY A 197 7.88 18.79 89.04
CA GLY A 197 8.54 19.21 90.23
C GLY A 197 7.63 18.85 91.42
N GLY A 198 8.15 18.23 92.43
CA GLY A 198 7.57 18.23 93.77
C GLY A 198 7.12 16.85 94.31
N ASP A 199 7.97 16.26 95.08
CA ASP A 199 7.96 16.16 96.52
C ASP A 199 6.88 15.35 97.15
N GLU A 200 7.33 14.42 97.88
CA GLU A 200 6.95 13.61 99.07
C GLU A 200 6.76 12.13 98.82
#